data_51369ce101c6df63a7f188c3a578d5f8
#
_entry.id   51369ce101c6df63a7f188c3a578d5f8
#
_cell.length_a   1.000
_cell.length_b   1.000
_cell.length_c   1.000
_cell.angle_alpha   90.00
_cell.angle_beta   90.00
_cell.angle_gamma   90.00
#
_symmetry.space_group_name_H-M   'P 1'
#
loop_
_entity.id
_entity.type
_entity.pdbx_description
1 polymer ?
#
loop_
_entity_poly.entity_id
_entity_poly.type
_entity_poly.pdbx_seq_one_letter_code
_entity_poly.pdbx_strand_id
1 'polypeptide(L)'
;MQSLISTSATPYARDAFVPGHFTASGFVRSPDRSSVLLIEHRRLQRWLQPGGHVDPDDPGPLAAAMREIVEETGCADLAPFADRLFGIDVHAIPARHDEPPHRHYDLQFAFQALSDRLDPSDEVAAASWVPLDDLSAYGADPATRKGAERLARLGSVTEGPAAS
;
A
#
# COMPACT_ATOMS: atom_id res chain seq x y z
N MET A 1 -6.28 16.04 5.88
CA MET A 1 -5.28 15.39 6.74
C MET A 1 -5.07 16.14 8.05
N GLN A 2 -4.69 17.41 8.06
CA GLN A 2 -4.55 18.17 9.34
C GLN A 2 -5.82 18.13 10.19
N SER A 3 -7.01 18.25 9.60
CA SER A 3 -8.28 18.12 10.32
C SER A 3 -8.47 16.72 10.95
N LEU A 4 -8.09 15.64 10.27
CA LEU A 4 -8.21 14.29 10.81
C LEU A 4 -7.35 14.10 12.06
N ILE A 5 -6.07 14.51 11.99
CA ILE A 5 -5.15 14.40 13.13
C ILE A 5 -5.58 15.26 14.31
N SER A 6 -6.18 16.43 14.05
CA SER A 6 -6.58 17.37 15.10
C SER A 6 -7.97 17.11 15.70
N THR A 7 -8.86 16.37 15.00
CA THR A 7 -10.26 16.20 15.42
C THR A 7 -10.62 14.76 15.78
N SER A 8 -9.85 13.77 15.34
CA SER A 8 -10.11 12.36 15.67
C SER A 8 -9.22 11.88 16.79
N ALA A 9 -9.83 11.35 17.86
CA ALA A 9 -9.11 10.67 18.93
C ALA A 9 -8.57 9.29 18.50
N THR A 10 -9.15 8.71 17.44
CA THR A 10 -8.84 7.37 16.93
C THR A 10 -8.73 7.40 15.41
N PRO A 11 -7.72 8.08 14.83
CA PRO A 11 -7.66 8.33 13.39
C PRO A 11 -7.42 7.07 12.54
N TYR A 12 -7.07 5.95 13.18
CA TYR A 12 -6.88 4.63 12.54
C TYR A 12 -8.10 3.71 12.71
N ALA A 13 -9.06 4.08 13.56
CA ALA A 13 -10.22 3.23 13.82
C ALA A 13 -11.06 3.10 12.54
N ARG A 14 -11.37 1.86 12.16
CA ARG A 14 -12.11 1.50 10.94
C ARG A 14 -13.51 2.12 10.88
N ASP A 15 -14.11 2.41 12.03
CA ASP A 15 -15.41 3.05 12.19
C ASP A 15 -15.34 4.58 12.32
N ALA A 16 -14.15 5.19 12.18
CA ALA A 16 -13.99 6.63 12.16
C ALA A 16 -14.39 7.21 10.78
N PHE A 17 -15.68 7.34 10.54
CA PHE A 17 -16.21 7.77 9.24
C PHE A 17 -16.16 9.30 8.99
N VAL A 18 -15.98 10.12 10.03
CA VAL A 18 -15.98 11.58 9.91
C VAL A 18 -14.72 12.17 10.55
N PRO A 19 -13.85 12.78 9.74
CA PRO A 19 -13.86 12.96 8.27
C PRO A 19 -13.42 11.72 7.48
N GLY A 20 -13.10 10.60 8.13
CA GLY A 20 -12.58 9.35 7.62
C GLY A 20 -11.45 8.82 8.50
N HIS A 21 -10.70 7.84 8.02
CA HIS A 21 -9.60 7.23 8.77
C HIS A 21 -8.37 6.95 7.89
N PHE A 22 -7.24 6.67 8.55
CA PHE A 22 -6.02 6.30 7.86
C PHE A 22 -6.03 4.83 7.46
N THR A 23 -5.50 4.57 6.26
CA THR A 23 -5.10 3.26 5.75
C THR A 23 -3.61 3.27 5.46
N ALA A 24 -3.02 2.12 5.19
CA ALA A 24 -1.62 2.00 4.86
C ALA A 24 -1.43 1.08 3.64
N SER A 25 -0.61 1.49 2.69
CA SER A 25 -0.31 0.70 1.49
C SER A 25 1.17 0.73 1.13
N GLY A 26 1.60 -0.24 0.31
CA GLY A 26 2.98 -0.39 -0.08
C GLY A 26 3.21 -0.44 -1.58
N PHE A 27 4.11 0.39 -2.07
CA PHE A 27 4.69 0.27 -3.40
C PHE A 27 5.94 -0.59 -3.32
N VAL A 28 5.87 -1.82 -3.83
CA VAL A 28 6.97 -2.79 -3.78
C VAL A 28 7.63 -2.92 -5.13
N ARG A 29 8.93 -2.66 -5.19
CA ARG A 29 9.73 -2.83 -6.41
C ARG A 29 10.28 -4.26 -6.46
N SER A 30 10.22 -4.89 -7.64
CA SER A 30 10.78 -6.22 -7.88
C SER A 30 12.31 -6.27 -7.63
N PRO A 31 12.88 -7.48 -7.36
CA PRO A 31 14.34 -7.61 -7.12
C PRO A 31 15.19 -7.08 -8.26
N ASP A 32 14.78 -7.28 -9.50
CA ASP A 32 15.44 -6.79 -10.72
C ASP A 32 15.15 -5.32 -11.04
N ARG A 33 14.25 -4.68 -10.26
CA ARG A 33 13.85 -3.27 -10.36
C ARG A 33 13.04 -2.91 -11.61
N SER A 34 12.57 -3.88 -12.39
CA SER A 34 11.85 -3.66 -13.63
C SER A 34 10.32 -3.54 -13.44
N SER A 35 9.80 -4.00 -12.30
CA SER A 35 8.38 -4.16 -12.06
C SER A 35 7.96 -3.63 -10.68
N VAL A 36 6.67 -3.40 -10.54
CA VAL A 36 6.00 -3.10 -9.27
C VAL A 36 5.00 -4.21 -8.94
N LEU A 37 4.89 -4.56 -7.65
CA LEU A 37 3.89 -5.51 -7.18
C LEU A 37 2.52 -4.84 -7.14
N LEU A 38 1.57 -5.43 -7.84
CA LEU A 38 0.17 -5.02 -7.81
C LEU A 38 -0.73 -6.21 -7.49
N ILE A 39 -1.89 -5.93 -6.92
CA ILE A 39 -2.99 -6.87 -6.71
C ILE A 39 -4.16 -6.52 -7.61
N GLU A 40 -4.85 -7.55 -8.12
CA GLU A 40 -6.16 -7.37 -8.72
C GLU A 40 -7.22 -7.41 -7.62
N HIS A 41 -7.75 -6.23 -7.28
CA HIS A 41 -8.74 -6.10 -6.24
C HIS A 41 -10.08 -6.68 -6.69
N ARG A 42 -10.55 -7.78 -6.04
CA ARG A 42 -11.75 -8.56 -6.45
C ARG A 42 -12.97 -7.72 -6.78
N ARG A 43 -13.26 -6.72 -5.95
CA ARG A 43 -14.47 -5.92 -6.09
C ARG A 43 -14.33 -4.74 -7.03
N LEU A 44 -13.16 -4.09 -7.06
CA LEU A 44 -12.91 -2.93 -7.93
C LEU A 44 -12.56 -3.36 -9.35
N GLN A 45 -12.15 -4.63 -9.55
CA GLN A 45 -11.65 -5.18 -10.81
C GLN A 45 -10.57 -4.25 -11.41
N ARG A 46 -9.64 -3.83 -10.56
CA ARG A 46 -8.53 -2.93 -10.89
C ARG A 46 -7.26 -3.42 -10.23
N TRP A 47 -6.17 -3.14 -10.89
CA TRP A 47 -4.84 -3.37 -10.37
C TRP A 47 -4.38 -2.18 -9.54
N LEU A 48 -4.10 -2.43 -8.26
CA LEU A 48 -3.72 -1.46 -7.25
C LEU A 48 -2.50 -1.95 -6.48
N GLN A 49 -1.82 -1.04 -5.78
CA GLN A 49 -0.84 -1.44 -4.78
C GLN A 49 -1.52 -2.20 -3.63
N PRO A 50 -0.88 -3.21 -3.01
CA PRO A 50 -1.38 -3.88 -1.83
C PRO A 50 -1.48 -2.92 -0.64
N GLY A 51 -2.47 -3.15 0.24
CA GLY A 51 -2.68 -2.34 1.43
C GLY A 51 -4.09 -2.39 1.98
N GLY A 52 -4.24 -1.95 3.23
CA GLY A 52 -5.50 -2.01 3.95
C GLY A 52 -5.55 -1.14 5.19
N HIS A 53 -6.31 -1.57 6.19
CA HIS A 53 -6.48 -0.84 7.43
C HIS A 53 -5.26 -1.03 8.36
N VAL A 54 -5.04 -0.04 9.21
CA VAL A 54 -4.06 -0.15 10.31
C VAL A 54 -4.78 -0.78 11.49
N ASP A 55 -4.37 -1.98 11.86
CA ASP A 55 -4.96 -2.70 13.00
C ASP A 55 -4.42 -2.17 14.33
N PRO A 56 -5.19 -2.31 15.44
CA PRO A 56 -4.76 -1.87 16.77
C PRO A 56 -3.45 -2.49 17.24
N ASP A 57 -3.14 -3.69 16.77
CA ASP A 57 -1.93 -4.43 17.13
C ASP A 57 -0.73 -4.10 16.25
N ASP A 58 -0.91 -3.35 15.16
CA ASP A 58 0.18 -2.88 14.33
C ASP A 58 1.02 -1.84 15.09
N PRO A 59 2.36 -1.96 15.12
CA PRO A 59 3.23 -0.94 15.74
C PRO A 59 3.12 0.44 15.11
N GLY A 60 2.58 0.52 13.88
CA GLY A 60 2.36 1.75 13.14
C GLY A 60 2.08 1.49 11.67
N PRO A 61 1.81 2.56 10.89
CA PRO A 61 1.36 2.42 9.50
C PRO A 61 2.36 1.72 8.56
N LEU A 62 3.67 1.85 8.80
CA LEU A 62 4.68 1.12 8.02
C LEU A 62 4.57 -0.39 8.23
N ALA A 63 4.37 -0.81 9.50
CA ALA A 63 4.18 -2.23 9.82
C ALA A 63 2.86 -2.76 9.26
N ALA A 64 1.78 -1.98 9.33
CA ALA A 64 0.51 -2.30 8.69
C ALA A 64 0.67 -2.52 7.18
N ALA A 65 1.35 -1.61 6.48
CA ALA A 65 1.61 -1.76 5.06
C ALA A 65 2.41 -3.04 4.74
N MET A 66 3.42 -3.38 5.55
CA MET A 66 4.18 -4.63 5.40
C MET A 66 3.29 -5.86 5.63
N ARG A 67 2.47 -5.86 6.68
CA ARG A 67 1.53 -6.96 6.99
C ARG A 67 0.58 -7.19 5.82
N GLU A 68 -0.06 -6.13 5.33
CA GLU A 68 -1.00 -6.20 4.21
C GLU A 68 -0.33 -6.74 2.92
N ILE A 69 0.90 -6.29 2.61
CA ILE A 69 1.65 -6.84 1.46
C ILE A 69 1.82 -8.36 1.62
N VAL A 70 2.24 -8.81 2.80
CA VAL A 70 2.47 -10.24 3.05
C VAL A 70 1.16 -11.03 3.00
N GLU A 71 0.10 -10.53 3.63
CA GLU A 71 -1.23 -11.18 3.68
C GLU A 71 -1.85 -11.31 2.29
N GLU A 72 -1.83 -10.25 1.49
CA GLU A 72 -2.45 -10.24 0.18
C GLU A 72 -1.62 -10.95 -0.91
N THR A 73 -0.28 -10.93 -0.80
CA THR A 73 0.59 -11.33 -1.92
C THR A 73 1.57 -12.46 -1.59
N GLY A 74 1.78 -12.79 -0.32
CA GLY A 74 2.82 -13.72 0.13
C GLY A 74 4.25 -13.20 -0.03
N CYS A 75 4.45 -11.96 -0.47
CA CYS A 75 5.78 -11.35 -0.61
C CYS A 75 6.33 -10.97 0.77
N ALA A 76 7.08 -11.88 1.39
CA ALA A 76 7.57 -11.69 2.77
C ALA A 76 8.98 -11.09 2.86
N ASP A 77 9.82 -11.29 1.84
CA ASP A 77 11.20 -10.81 1.84
C ASP A 77 11.26 -9.34 1.37
N LEU A 78 11.01 -8.42 2.30
CA LEU A 78 10.87 -6.98 2.03
C LEU A 78 11.88 -6.15 2.82
N ALA A 79 12.43 -5.13 2.19
CA ALA A 79 13.20 -4.08 2.84
C ALA A 79 12.54 -2.72 2.58
N PRO A 80 12.16 -1.95 3.60
CA PRO A 80 11.66 -0.60 3.39
C PRO A 80 12.79 0.31 2.86
N PHE A 81 12.48 1.21 1.93
CA PHE A 81 13.45 2.20 1.47
C PHE A 81 13.81 3.21 2.56
N ALA A 82 12.89 3.52 3.42
CA ALA A 82 13.06 4.39 4.57
C ALA A 82 11.88 4.24 5.54
N ASP A 83 12.11 4.57 6.81
CA ASP A 83 11.07 4.69 7.84
C ASP A 83 10.38 6.08 7.72
N ARG A 84 9.81 6.35 6.55
CA ARG A 84 9.06 7.58 6.28
C ARG A 84 8.07 7.39 5.16
N LEU A 85 7.07 8.24 5.12
CA LEU A 85 6.07 8.25 4.07
C LEU A 85 6.71 8.42 2.69
N PHE A 86 6.34 7.52 1.79
CA PHE A 86 6.61 7.62 0.36
C PHE A 86 5.60 8.55 -0.33
N GLY A 87 4.33 8.47 0.08
CA GLY A 87 3.26 9.28 -0.45
C GLY A 87 2.05 9.31 0.45
N ILE A 88 1.06 10.08 0.03
CA ILE A 88 -0.27 10.10 0.64
C ILE A 88 -1.27 10.20 -0.51
N ASP A 89 -2.31 9.38 -0.45
CA ASP A 89 -3.48 9.49 -1.31
C ASP A 89 -4.73 9.73 -0.45
N VAL A 90 -5.72 10.41 -1.01
CA VAL A 90 -7.00 10.65 -0.33
C VAL A 90 -8.12 10.37 -1.30
N HIS A 91 -8.85 9.30 -1.06
CA HIS A 91 -9.95 8.91 -1.92
C HIS A 91 -11.26 8.70 -1.14
N ALA A 92 -12.37 8.84 -1.85
CA ALA A 92 -13.70 8.67 -1.28
C ALA A 92 -14.11 7.19 -1.34
N ILE A 93 -14.63 6.71 -0.22
CA ILE A 93 -15.29 5.41 -0.10
C ILE A 93 -16.80 5.65 -0.17
N PRO A 94 -17.51 5.10 -1.16
CA PRO A 94 -18.96 5.21 -1.23
C PRO A 94 -19.64 4.46 -0.10
N ALA A 95 -20.85 4.90 0.27
CA ALA A 95 -21.66 4.21 1.27
C ALA A 95 -21.86 2.73 0.92
N ARG A 96 -21.84 1.87 1.94
CA ARG A 96 -22.02 0.41 1.83
C ARG A 96 -22.79 -0.07 3.05
N HIS A 97 -23.86 -0.86 2.83
CA HIS A 97 -24.64 -1.45 3.92
C HIS A 97 -24.66 -0.57 5.18
N ASP A 98 -23.87 -0.92 6.19
CA ASP A 98 -23.80 -0.22 7.47
C ASP A 98 -22.67 0.83 7.55
N GLU A 99 -21.89 1.02 6.47
CA GLU A 99 -20.81 1.99 6.41
C GLU A 99 -21.27 3.25 5.64
N PRO A 100 -21.35 4.43 6.27
CA PRO A 100 -21.63 5.68 5.57
C PRO A 100 -20.50 6.06 4.61
N PRO A 101 -20.74 6.96 3.66
CA PRO A 101 -19.69 7.45 2.79
C PRO A 101 -18.63 8.17 3.62
N HIS A 102 -17.36 7.84 3.38
CA HIS A 102 -16.23 8.40 4.14
C HIS A 102 -14.99 8.53 3.25
N ARG A 103 -13.86 8.89 3.84
CA ARG A 103 -12.59 9.00 3.14
C ARG A 103 -11.55 8.07 3.76
N HIS A 104 -10.79 7.43 2.91
CA HIS A 104 -9.50 6.86 3.28
C HIS A 104 -8.40 7.88 3.04
N TYR A 105 -7.51 8.01 4.02
CA TYR A 105 -6.27 8.76 3.96
C TYR A 105 -5.14 7.75 3.94
N ASP A 106 -4.77 7.32 2.73
CA ASP A 106 -3.82 6.24 2.52
C ASP A 106 -2.38 6.72 2.71
N LEU A 107 -1.72 6.17 3.72
CA LEU A 107 -0.31 6.41 4.05
C LEU A 107 0.53 5.41 3.26
N GLN A 108 1.25 5.90 2.24
CA GLN A 108 1.98 5.06 1.30
C GLN A 108 3.44 4.93 1.70
N PHE A 109 3.96 3.70 1.62
CA PHE A 109 5.36 3.36 1.88
C PHE A 109 5.99 2.68 0.66
N ALA A 110 7.32 2.74 0.55
CA ALA A 110 8.06 2.12 -0.54
C ALA A 110 8.96 1.00 -0.01
N PHE A 111 8.95 -0.13 -0.72
CA PHE A 111 9.69 -1.32 -0.38
C PHE A 111 10.48 -1.85 -1.57
N GLN A 112 11.61 -2.50 -1.28
CA GLN A 112 12.36 -3.34 -2.20
C GLN A 112 12.09 -4.79 -1.85
N ALA A 113 11.58 -5.58 -2.78
CA ALA A 113 11.53 -7.03 -2.62
C ALA A 113 12.93 -7.63 -2.80
N LEU A 114 13.26 -8.61 -1.97
CA LEU A 114 14.52 -9.37 -2.02
C LEU A 114 14.31 -10.72 -2.73
N SER A 115 13.06 -11.13 -2.92
CA SER A 115 12.63 -12.32 -3.65
C SER A 115 11.46 -11.98 -4.56
N ASP A 116 11.32 -12.64 -5.69
CA ASP A 116 10.19 -12.50 -6.63
C ASP A 116 9.02 -13.44 -6.34
N ARG A 117 9.15 -14.27 -5.29
CA ARG A 117 8.15 -15.25 -4.90
C ARG A 117 6.87 -14.56 -4.45
N LEU A 118 5.74 -14.99 -5.00
CA LEU A 118 4.39 -14.60 -4.61
C LEU A 118 3.57 -15.83 -4.25
N ASP A 119 2.69 -15.68 -3.26
CA ASP A 119 1.72 -16.67 -2.82
C ASP A 119 0.44 -15.94 -2.40
N PRO A 120 -0.33 -15.41 -3.38
CA PRO A 120 -1.47 -14.55 -3.11
C PRO A 120 -2.57 -15.28 -2.34
N SER A 121 -3.16 -14.59 -1.37
CA SER A 121 -4.28 -15.09 -0.58
C SER A 121 -5.61 -15.05 -1.36
N ASP A 122 -6.65 -15.67 -0.79
CA ASP A 122 -8.01 -15.62 -1.34
C ASP A 122 -8.68 -14.23 -1.24
N GLU A 123 -8.07 -13.27 -0.58
CA GLU A 123 -8.62 -11.91 -0.43
C GLU A 123 -8.51 -11.10 -1.73
N VAL A 124 -7.52 -11.41 -2.56
CA VAL A 124 -7.31 -10.77 -3.87
C VAL A 124 -7.67 -11.71 -5.02
N ALA A 125 -7.95 -11.19 -6.20
CA ALA A 125 -8.19 -12.01 -7.38
C ALA A 125 -6.87 -12.55 -7.96
N ALA A 126 -5.82 -11.73 -7.91
CA ALA A 126 -4.46 -12.08 -8.30
C ALA A 126 -3.45 -11.12 -7.69
N ALA A 127 -2.19 -11.53 -7.60
CA ALA A 127 -1.04 -10.65 -7.38
C ALA A 127 -0.01 -10.89 -8.48
N SER A 128 0.65 -9.83 -8.96
CA SER A 128 1.61 -9.92 -10.05
C SER A 128 2.67 -8.84 -9.98
N TRP A 129 3.87 -9.19 -10.45
CA TRP A 129 4.90 -8.23 -10.83
C TRP A 129 4.54 -7.63 -12.17
N VAL A 130 4.09 -6.37 -12.16
CA VAL A 130 3.67 -5.64 -13.36
C VAL A 130 4.83 -4.79 -13.85
N PRO A 131 5.30 -4.97 -15.11
CA PRO A 131 6.34 -4.13 -15.66
C PRO A 131 5.98 -2.65 -15.60
N LEU A 132 6.93 -1.79 -15.26
CA LEU A 132 6.71 -0.35 -15.10
C LEU A 132 6.20 0.31 -16.38
N ASP A 133 6.54 -0.26 -17.56
CA ASP A 133 6.09 0.23 -18.87
C ASP A 133 4.69 -0.28 -19.26
N ASP A 134 4.15 -1.29 -18.57
CA ASP A 134 2.88 -1.96 -18.90
C ASP A 134 1.71 -1.60 -17.97
N LEU A 135 1.90 -0.72 -17.01
CA LEU A 135 0.90 -0.37 -15.99
C LEU A 135 -0.46 0.04 -16.59
N SER A 136 -0.44 0.71 -17.73
CA SER A 136 -1.66 1.12 -18.42
C SER A 136 -2.40 -0.05 -19.05
N ALA A 137 -1.70 -1.04 -19.57
CA ALA A 137 -2.28 -2.26 -20.15
C ALA A 137 -2.96 -3.13 -19.08
N TYR A 138 -2.43 -3.12 -17.84
CA TYR A 138 -3.05 -3.77 -16.68
C TYR A 138 -4.25 -3.01 -16.11
N GLY A 139 -4.55 -1.81 -16.61
CA GLY A 139 -5.65 -1.00 -16.09
C GLY A 139 -5.38 -0.41 -14.71
N ALA A 140 -4.10 -0.27 -14.32
CA ALA A 140 -3.73 0.43 -13.10
C ALA A 140 -4.24 1.88 -13.14
N ASP A 141 -4.82 2.34 -12.03
CA ASP A 141 -5.36 3.69 -11.97
C ASP A 141 -4.27 4.77 -12.01
N PRO A 142 -4.63 6.05 -12.25
CA PRO A 142 -3.64 7.13 -12.35
C PRO A 142 -2.81 7.34 -11.09
N ALA A 143 -3.36 7.11 -9.89
CA ALA A 143 -2.65 7.28 -8.62
C ALA A 143 -1.61 6.17 -8.45
N THR A 144 -1.99 4.91 -8.72
CA THR A 144 -1.09 3.75 -8.72
C THR A 144 0.05 3.92 -9.73
N ARG A 145 -0.23 4.36 -10.96
CA ARG A 145 0.81 4.62 -11.97
C ARG A 145 1.80 5.69 -11.52
N LYS A 146 1.31 6.81 -10.99
CA LYS A 146 2.15 7.89 -10.47
C LYS A 146 3.04 7.42 -9.31
N GLY A 147 2.51 6.59 -8.42
CA GLY A 147 3.28 5.95 -7.35
C GLY A 147 4.38 5.05 -7.88
N ALA A 148 4.07 4.19 -8.85
CA ALA A 148 5.04 3.29 -9.49
C ALA A 148 6.15 4.06 -10.24
N GLU A 149 5.82 5.14 -10.96
CA GLU A 149 6.81 6.02 -11.59
C GLU A 149 7.76 6.68 -10.57
N ARG A 150 7.24 7.07 -9.40
CA ARG A 150 8.07 7.59 -8.31
C ARG A 150 8.98 6.51 -7.73
N LEU A 151 8.44 5.29 -7.55
CA LEU A 151 9.18 4.13 -7.06
C LEU A 151 10.38 3.82 -7.98
N ALA A 152 10.19 3.85 -9.30
CA ALA A 152 11.23 3.62 -10.29
C ALA A 152 12.43 4.57 -10.15
N ARG A 153 12.20 5.78 -9.64
CA ARG A 153 13.24 6.81 -9.46
C ARG A 153 14.01 6.69 -8.14
N LEU A 154 13.59 5.80 -7.23
CA LEU A 154 14.32 5.58 -5.97
C LEU A 154 15.64 4.87 -6.26
N GLY A 155 16.71 5.30 -5.60
CA GLY A 155 18.01 4.63 -5.61
C GLY A 155 17.95 3.21 -5.03
N SER A 156 19.10 2.62 -4.77
CA SER A 156 19.17 1.36 -4.00
C SER A 156 18.79 1.62 -2.53
N VAL A 157 18.20 0.62 -1.89
CA VAL A 157 18.08 0.61 -0.43
C VAL A 157 19.51 0.70 0.14
N THR A 158 19.78 1.74 0.93
CA THR A 158 21.02 1.78 1.69
C THR A 158 20.88 0.77 2.82
N GLU A 159 21.71 -0.27 2.82
CA GLU A 159 21.84 -1.11 4.01
C GLU A 159 22.14 -0.18 5.19
N GLY A 160 21.23 -0.13 6.16
CA GLY A 160 21.48 0.54 7.41
C GLY A 160 22.72 -0.06 8.07
N PRO A 161 23.49 0.69 8.90
CA PRO A 161 24.63 0.13 9.58
C PRO A 161 24.20 -1.10 10.37
N ALA A 162 24.84 -2.23 10.10
CA ALA A 162 24.65 -3.46 10.85
C ALA A 162 24.80 -3.11 12.34
N ALA A 163 23.77 -3.39 13.12
CA ALA A 163 23.84 -3.24 14.57
C ALA A 163 24.97 -4.14 15.08
N SER A 164 26.01 -3.50 15.59
CA SER A 164 27.17 -4.14 16.24
C SER A 164 26.79 -4.51 17.67
#